data_cf6f1027b3e977e78f12379fb4c1e8f1
#
_entry.id   cf6f1027b3e977e78f12379fb4c1e8f1
#
_cell.length_a   1.000
_cell.length_b   1.000
_cell.length_c   1.000
_cell.angle_alpha   90.00
_cell.angle_beta   90.00
_cell.angle_gamma   90.00
#
_symmetry.space_group_name_H-M   'P 1'
#
loop_
_entity.id
_entity.type
_entity.pdbx_description
1 polymer ?
#
loop_
_entity_poly.entity_id
_entity_poly.type
_entity_poly.pdbx_seq_one_letter_code
_entity_poly.pdbx_strand_id
1 'polypeptide(L)'
;MSLRIATGTDGSAKECKGLKRKFKAYAGLAFGLILIAGLLAGCGKKDTADADVDLSIFAAKSLNGVMDEICAAYTKEHPNVNFQNNYDSSGTLMAQIKEGAKCNIFFSAGVAQMDELQNGYDGGSVVDGTRVDLLNNQVCLVTYKNSGTAVTGFADISKAKNMALADGTVPVGQYTRVALVNSKMVEGDASKPQDISDSDISKALGGLEINSCANVGAVASAVAEGANEIGTVYYSDTFGYENRLDIIEKLPNSLTGDVIYPIAALKGDSTTSDELEAAKEFIAYLQTDEAMSVFEKYHFSVNA
;
A
#
# COMPACT_ATOMS: atom_id res chain seq x y z
N MET A 1 -44.96 -30.87 -29.06
CA MET A 1 -44.49 -32.08 -29.78
C MET A 1 -43.56 -32.83 -28.83
N SER A 2 -44.09 -33.89 -28.38
CA SER A 2 -43.72 -34.87 -27.37
C SER A 2 -42.65 -35.85 -27.88
N LEU A 3 -41.76 -36.34 -27.00
CA LEU A 3 -41.31 -37.73 -26.87
C LEU A 3 -40.15 -37.74 -25.86
N ARG A 4 -40.25 -38.21 -24.65
CA ARG A 4 -40.32 -39.54 -24.05
C ARG A 4 -39.03 -40.37 -24.24
N ILE A 5 -38.26 -40.53 -23.19
CA ILE A 5 -38.03 -41.72 -22.33
C ILE A 5 -37.17 -42.81 -22.97
N ALA A 6 -36.09 -43.19 -22.29
CA ALA A 6 -35.75 -44.58 -22.00
C ALA A 6 -34.74 -44.69 -20.85
N THR A 7 -35.13 -45.43 -19.92
CA THR A 7 -34.59 -46.07 -18.71
C THR A 7 -33.74 -47.30 -19.08
N GLY A 8 -32.82 -47.69 -18.19
CA GLY A 8 -32.14 -48.99 -18.15
C GLY A 8 -30.97 -48.91 -17.13
N THR A 9 -31.15 -49.21 -15.94
CA THR A 9 -31.07 -50.42 -15.07
C THR A 9 -29.84 -51.30 -15.30
N ASP A 10 -29.21 -51.52 -14.19
CA ASP A 10 -28.71 -52.76 -13.57
C ASP A 10 -27.22 -53.00 -13.64
N GLY A 11 -26.58 -53.08 -12.50
CA GLY A 11 -26.42 -54.24 -11.66
C GLY A 11 -24.98 -54.70 -11.64
N SER A 12 -24.36 -54.70 -10.56
CA SER A 12 -23.89 -55.88 -9.83
C SER A 12 -22.74 -55.62 -8.87
N ALA A 13 -23.04 -55.89 -7.65
CA ALA A 13 -22.08 -56.07 -6.56
C ALA A 13 -21.20 -57.30 -6.79
N LYS A 14 -19.92 -57.20 -6.45
CA LYS A 14 -19.13 -58.40 -6.08
C LYS A 14 -18.32 -58.11 -4.81
N GLU A 15 -18.84 -58.71 -3.74
CA GLU A 15 -18.06 -59.05 -2.54
C GLU A 15 -16.87 -59.95 -2.92
N CYS A 16 -15.74 -59.73 -2.27
CA CYS A 16 -14.76 -60.76 -2.05
C CYS A 16 -14.26 -60.73 -0.60
N LYS A 17 -14.62 -61.83 0.03
CA LYS A 17 -14.32 -62.22 1.42
C LYS A 17 -12.83 -62.51 1.60
N GLY A 18 -12.28 -62.08 2.68
CA GLY A 18 -11.56 -62.75 3.74
C GLY A 18 -10.33 -63.59 3.42
N LEU A 19 -9.24 -63.20 4.07
CA LEU A 19 -8.29 -64.21 4.52
C LEU A 19 -7.67 -63.77 5.87
N LYS A 20 -8.17 -64.44 6.92
CA LYS A 20 -7.49 -64.45 8.25
C LYS A 20 -6.30 -65.39 8.18
N ARG A 21 -5.13 -64.96 8.65
CA ARG A 21 -4.09 -65.88 9.08
C ARG A 21 -3.54 -65.46 10.45
N LYS A 22 -3.71 -66.37 11.34
CA LYS A 22 -3.29 -66.41 12.75
C LYS A 22 -1.83 -66.84 12.91
N PHE A 23 -1.31 -66.57 14.11
CA PHE A 23 -0.24 -67.24 14.88
C PHE A 23 1.17 -66.73 14.61
N LYS A 24 2.06 -66.57 15.60
CA LYS A 24 2.23 -67.16 16.92
C LYS A 24 3.03 -66.23 17.83
N ALA A 25 2.68 -66.27 19.12
CA ALA A 25 3.47 -65.75 20.22
C ALA A 25 4.72 -66.62 20.48
N TYR A 26 5.82 -65.95 20.86
CA TYR A 26 6.82 -66.57 21.69
C TYR A 26 7.17 -65.62 22.83
N ALA A 27 6.94 -66.15 24.04
CA ALA A 27 7.38 -65.61 25.30
C ALA A 27 8.86 -65.99 25.53
N GLY A 28 9.63 -65.08 26.04
CA GLY A 28 10.99 -65.33 26.52
C GLY A 28 11.36 -64.30 27.59
N LEU A 29 11.29 -64.75 28.83
CA LEU A 29 11.69 -64.09 30.05
C LEU A 29 13.21 -63.88 30.06
N ALA A 30 13.73 -62.73 30.59
CA ALA A 30 14.57 -62.68 31.78
C ALA A 30 15.34 -61.35 31.94
N PHE A 31 15.13 -60.80 33.14
CA PHE A 31 16.16 -60.19 34.04
C PHE A 31 17.00 -58.98 33.55
N GLY A 32 16.70 -57.81 34.08
CA GLY A 32 17.49 -57.23 35.22
C GLY A 32 18.43 -56.13 34.80
N LEU A 33 18.11 -54.92 35.15
CA LEU A 33 18.92 -54.09 36.07
C LEU A 33 18.46 -52.62 35.98
N ILE A 34 18.13 -52.14 37.13
CA ILE A 34 17.89 -50.74 37.47
C ILE A 34 19.14 -49.92 37.17
N LEU A 35 19.03 -48.82 36.44
CA LEU A 35 19.95 -47.68 36.59
C LEU A 35 19.15 -46.38 36.42
N ILE A 36 19.09 -45.68 37.53
CA ILE A 36 18.65 -44.30 37.73
C ILE A 36 19.55 -43.41 36.90
N ALA A 37 18.98 -42.66 36.00
CA ALA A 37 19.69 -41.51 35.47
C ALA A 37 18.68 -40.41 35.08
N GLY A 38 18.69 -39.37 35.89
CA GLY A 38 18.64 -37.99 35.41
C GLY A 38 17.37 -37.52 34.75
N LEU A 39 16.47 -36.95 35.54
CA LEU A 39 15.58 -35.87 35.12
C LEU A 39 16.43 -34.73 34.51
N LEU A 40 16.65 -34.75 33.22
CA LEU A 40 16.88 -33.59 32.42
C LEU A 40 15.52 -33.15 31.92
N ALA A 41 14.90 -32.23 32.66
CA ALA A 41 13.86 -31.39 32.14
C ALA A 41 14.46 -30.57 31.00
N GLY A 42 14.46 -31.16 29.80
CA GLY A 42 14.58 -30.40 28.57
C GLY A 42 13.34 -29.54 28.49
N CYS A 43 13.46 -28.26 28.77
CA CYS A 43 12.59 -27.25 28.22
C CYS A 43 12.72 -27.38 26.70
N GLY A 44 11.93 -28.25 26.09
CA GLY A 44 11.62 -28.16 24.69
C GLY A 44 10.89 -26.83 24.54
N LYS A 45 11.55 -25.82 23.95
CA LYS A 45 10.81 -24.82 23.21
C LYS A 45 9.84 -25.62 22.36
N LYS A 46 8.55 -25.52 22.64
CA LYS A 46 7.55 -25.74 21.64
C LYS A 46 7.88 -24.70 20.58
N ASP A 47 8.44 -25.10 19.46
CA ASP A 47 8.27 -24.41 18.22
C ASP A 47 6.78 -24.50 17.91
N THR A 48 5.99 -23.62 18.51
CA THR A 48 4.70 -23.25 17.99
C THR A 48 5.08 -22.52 16.71
N ALA A 49 4.98 -23.19 15.57
CA ALA A 49 4.91 -22.48 14.30
C ALA A 49 3.87 -21.38 14.53
N ASP A 50 4.30 -20.13 14.44
CA ASP A 50 3.39 -19.00 14.55
C ASP A 50 2.26 -19.20 13.56
N ALA A 51 1.03 -18.99 14.01
CA ALA A 51 -0.13 -19.14 13.13
C ALA A 51 -0.01 -18.17 11.95
N ASP A 52 -0.47 -18.59 10.78
CA ASP A 52 -0.51 -17.71 9.61
C ASP A 52 -1.36 -16.47 9.91
N VAL A 53 -0.83 -15.30 9.62
CA VAL A 53 -1.47 -13.99 9.83
C VAL A 53 -1.60 -13.28 8.50
N ASP A 54 -2.85 -12.95 8.13
CA ASP A 54 -3.13 -12.11 6.97
C ASP A 54 -3.08 -10.63 7.37
N LEU A 55 -2.16 -9.87 6.77
CA LEU A 55 -1.96 -8.46 7.06
C LEU A 55 -2.39 -7.60 5.87
N SER A 56 -3.53 -6.94 5.99
CA SER A 56 -4.06 -6.05 4.97
C SER A 56 -3.45 -4.66 5.11
N ILE A 57 -2.72 -4.21 4.08
CA ILE A 57 -2.08 -2.89 4.02
C ILE A 57 -2.73 -2.05 2.94
N PHE A 58 -3.29 -0.91 3.33
CA PHE A 58 -3.76 0.12 2.40
C PHE A 58 -2.70 1.21 2.31
N ALA A 59 -1.99 1.28 1.18
CA ALA A 59 -0.88 2.19 0.99
C ALA A 59 -1.09 3.10 -0.22
N ALA A 60 -0.67 4.34 -0.11
CA ALA A 60 -0.73 5.30 -1.20
C ALA A 60 -0.07 4.74 -2.47
N LYS A 61 -0.60 5.11 -3.64
CA LYS A 61 -0.16 4.57 -4.95
C LYS A 61 1.34 4.74 -5.20
N SER A 62 1.92 5.84 -4.73
CA SER A 62 3.37 6.11 -4.80
C SER A 62 4.25 5.13 -4.01
N LEU A 63 3.65 4.38 -3.07
CA LEU A 63 4.35 3.38 -2.25
C LEU A 63 4.37 1.98 -2.88
N ASN A 64 3.67 1.74 -3.99
CA ASN A 64 3.48 0.41 -4.56
C ASN A 64 4.81 -0.37 -4.68
N GLY A 65 5.75 0.11 -5.50
CA GLY A 65 6.99 -0.64 -5.79
C GLY A 65 7.86 -0.86 -4.55
N VAL A 66 7.99 0.16 -3.70
CA VAL A 66 8.81 0.09 -2.50
C VAL A 66 8.22 -0.85 -1.46
N MET A 67 6.90 -0.82 -1.26
CA MET A 67 6.23 -1.71 -0.30
C MET A 67 6.26 -3.16 -0.76
N ASP A 68 6.13 -3.43 -2.07
CA ASP A 68 6.26 -4.79 -2.59
C ASP A 68 7.65 -5.36 -2.33
N GLU A 69 8.73 -4.57 -2.51
CA GLU A 69 10.11 -4.98 -2.21
C GLU A 69 10.29 -5.23 -0.70
N ILE A 70 9.80 -4.32 0.15
CA ILE A 70 9.92 -4.43 1.60
C ILE A 70 9.11 -5.62 2.14
N CYS A 71 7.86 -5.79 1.71
CA CYS A 71 7.04 -6.94 2.12
C CYS A 71 7.68 -8.26 1.72
N ALA A 72 8.27 -8.34 0.52
CA ALA A 72 9.00 -9.52 0.05
C ALA A 72 10.28 -9.80 0.87
N ALA A 73 10.94 -8.77 1.38
CA ALA A 73 12.09 -8.92 2.29
C ALA A 73 11.63 -9.43 3.66
N TYR A 74 10.61 -8.79 4.25
CA TYR A 74 10.05 -9.15 5.55
C TYR A 74 9.54 -10.60 5.61
N THR A 75 8.83 -11.06 4.57
CA THR A 75 8.27 -12.43 4.51
C THR A 75 9.37 -13.51 4.55
N LYS A 76 10.61 -13.23 4.16
CA LYS A 76 11.70 -14.21 4.26
C LYS A 76 12.04 -14.55 5.71
N GLU A 77 11.93 -13.58 6.61
CA GLU A 77 12.19 -13.73 8.04
C GLU A 77 10.92 -14.06 8.83
N HIS A 78 9.75 -13.67 8.31
CA HIS A 78 8.43 -13.88 8.88
C HIS A 78 7.51 -14.63 7.90
N PRO A 79 7.79 -15.93 7.61
CA PRO A 79 7.08 -16.69 6.57
C PRO A 79 5.61 -16.95 6.89
N ASN A 80 5.18 -16.74 8.13
CA ASN A 80 3.81 -16.84 8.59
C ASN A 80 2.97 -15.56 8.34
N VAL A 81 3.59 -14.46 7.86
CA VAL A 81 2.88 -13.21 7.55
C VAL A 81 2.57 -13.14 6.06
N ASN A 82 1.28 -13.07 5.73
CA ASN A 82 0.78 -12.96 4.37
C ASN A 82 0.27 -11.53 4.12
N PHE A 83 0.92 -10.79 3.25
CA PHE A 83 0.52 -9.42 2.92
C PHE A 83 -0.58 -9.36 1.86
N GLN A 84 -1.60 -8.55 2.13
CA GLN A 84 -2.69 -8.22 1.21
C GLN A 84 -2.66 -6.71 0.95
N ASN A 85 -1.87 -6.31 -0.05
CA ASN A 85 -1.63 -4.90 -0.34
C ASN A 85 -2.70 -4.33 -1.28
N ASN A 86 -3.25 -3.16 -0.91
CA ASN A 86 -4.15 -2.36 -1.74
C ASN A 86 -3.53 -0.98 -2.00
N TYR A 87 -3.33 -0.64 -3.28
CA TYR A 87 -2.63 0.57 -3.68
C TYR A 87 -3.52 1.49 -4.51
N ASP A 88 -3.92 2.61 -3.92
CA ASP A 88 -4.69 3.65 -4.62
C ASP A 88 -4.39 5.04 -4.02
N SER A 89 -5.14 6.07 -4.39
CA SER A 89 -5.03 7.37 -3.73
C SER A 89 -5.38 7.23 -2.25
N SER A 90 -4.69 7.98 -1.39
CA SER A 90 -4.96 7.93 0.05
C SER A 90 -6.41 8.32 0.38
N GLY A 91 -7.02 9.22 -0.41
CA GLY A 91 -8.42 9.59 -0.27
C GLY A 91 -9.36 8.43 -0.58
N THR A 92 -9.12 7.69 -1.68
CA THR A 92 -9.91 6.49 -2.04
C THR A 92 -9.78 5.41 -0.97
N LEU A 93 -8.55 5.14 -0.51
CA LEU A 93 -8.29 4.12 0.50
C LEU A 93 -8.96 4.48 1.84
N MET A 94 -8.88 5.75 2.25
CA MET A 94 -9.58 6.24 3.44
C MET A 94 -11.10 6.07 3.33
N ALA A 95 -11.69 6.36 2.16
CA ALA A 95 -13.11 6.15 1.93
C ALA A 95 -13.49 4.67 2.07
N GLN A 96 -12.71 3.75 1.48
CA GLN A 96 -12.91 2.30 1.61
C GLN A 96 -12.84 1.85 3.08
N ILE A 97 -11.88 2.36 3.86
CA ILE A 97 -11.76 2.07 5.30
C ILE A 97 -13.01 2.53 6.04
N LYS A 98 -13.48 3.75 5.77
CA LYS A 98 -14.71 4.30 6.38
C LYS A 98 -15.98 3.54 5.98
N GLU A 99 -15.98 2.91 4.82
CA GLU A 99 -17.05 2.02 4.33
C GLU A 99 -16.95 0.60 4.89
N GLY A 100 -15.96 0.32 5.76
CA GLY A 100 -15.81 -0.95 6.47
C GLY A 100 -14.87 -1.95 5.82
N ALA A 101 -14.05 -1.54 4.83
CA ALA A 101 -13.01 -2.41 4.30
C ALA A 101 -11.99 -2.75 5.40
N LYS A 102 -11.65 -4.04 5.51
CA LYS A 102 -10.65 -4.51 6.46
C LYS A 102 -9.28 -3.96 6.08
N CYS A 103 -8.69 -3.20 7.00
CA CYS A 103 -7.36 -2.64 6.87
C CYS A 103 -6.64 -2.73 8.20
N ASN A 104 -5.45 -3.36 8.23
CA ASN A 104 -4.63 -3.47 9.44
C ASN A 104 -3.60 -2.35 9.53
N ILE A 105 -3.11 -1.87 8.37
CA ILE A 105 -2.15 -0.77 8.29
C ILE A 105 -2.59 0.20 7.20
N PHE A 106 -2.68 1.48 7.54
CA PHE A 106 -2.88 2.56 6.58
C PHE A 106 -1.61 3.38 6.44
N PHE A 107 -1.11 3.52 5.21
CA PHE A 107 0.10 4.29 4.88
C PHE A 107 -0.26 5.35 3.85
N SER A 108 -0.49 6.57 4.32
CA SER A 108 -0.99 7.69 3.53
C SER A 108 0.14 8.53 2.91
N ALA A 109 -0.12 9.15 1.77
CA ALA A 109 0.74 10.17 1.17
C ALA A 109 0.40 11.60 1.62
N GLY A 110 -0.44 11.73 2.64
CA GLY A 110 -0.86 13.01 3.20
C GLY A 110 -1.37 12.88 4.62
N VAL A 111 -1.08 13.89 5.42
CA VAL A 111 -1.45 13.94 6.85
C VAL A 111 -2.96 14.03 7.04
N ALA A 112 -3.65 14.79 6.19
CA ALA A 112 -5.09 15.06 6.33
C ALA A 112 -5.95 13.78 6.35
N GLN A 113 -5.63 12.79 5.51
CA GLN A 113 -6.36 11.52 5.45
C GLN A 113 -6.12 10.67 6.71
N MET A 114 -4.92 10.70 7.26
CA MET A 114 -4.60 10.02 8.52
C MET A 114 -5.29 10.73 9.70
N ASP A 115 -5.29 12.05 9.74
CA ASP A 115 -5.94 12.85 10.77
C ASP A 115 -7.45 12.61 10.80
N GLU A 116 -8.07 12.45 9.63
CA GLU A 116 -9.50 12.15 9.53
C GLU A 116 -9.83 10.78 10.13
N LEU A 117 -9.02 9.74 9.86
CA LEU A 117 -9.19 8.43 10.49
C LEU A 117 -8.89 8.44 11.99
N GLN A 118 -7.93 9.26 12.44
CA GLN A 118 -7.57 9.39 13.85
C GLN A 118 -8.67 10.05 14.67
N ASN A 119 -9.47 10.92 14.06
CA ASN A 119 -10.65 11.52 14.69
C ASN A 119 -11.81 10.52 14.90
N GLY A 120 -11.68 9.31 14.38
CA GLY A 120 -12.62 8.20 14.51
C GLY A 120 -13.50 8.01 13.26
N TYR A 121 -13.88 6.78 13.01
CA TYR A 121 -14.81 6.37 11.96
C TYR A 121 -15.64 5.18 12.44
N ASP A 122 -16.79 4.96 11.82
CA ASP A 122 -17.68 3.87 12.18
C ASP A 122 -16.99 2.51 12.02
N GLY A 123 -17.03 1.68 13.06
CA GLY A 123 -16.50 0.32 13.05
C GLY A 123 -14.98 0.21 13.20
N GLY A 124 -14.24 1.33 13.49
CA GLY A 124 -12.80 1.23 13.67
C GLY A 124 -12.10 2.47 14.22
N SER A 125 -10.80 2.34 14.43
CA SER A 125 -9.94 3.45 14.88
C SER A 125 -8.48 3.21 14.55
N VAL A 126 -7.71 4.31 14.48
CA VAL A 126 -6.25 4.25 14.56
C VAL A 126 -5.85 3.75 15.95
N VAL A 127 -4.91 2.85 16.00
CA VAL A 127 -4.39 2.29 17.27
C VAL A 127 -3.46 3.30 17.92
N ASP A 128 -3.74 3.65 19.16
CA ASP A 128 -2.96 4.64 19.91
C ASP A 128 -1.47 4.27 19.96
N GLY A 129 -0.63 5.26 19.72
CA GLY A 129 0.83 5.13 19.78
C GLY A 129 1.48 4.41 18.59
N THR A 130 0.71 4.04 17.55
CA THR A 130 1.26 3.39 16.35
C THR A 130 1.49 4.33 15.18
N ARG A 131 0.94 5.54 15.23
CA ARG A 131 1.15 6.54 14.18
C ARG A 131 2.57 7.07 14.19
N VAL A 132 3.21 7.01 13.02
CA VAL A 132 4.54 7.56 12.75
C VAL A 132 4.49 8.36 11.46
N ASP A 133 5.02 9.58 11.47
CA ASP A 133 5.27 10.37 10.27
C ASP A 133 6.60 9.88 9.65
N LEU A 134 6.51 8.77 8.91
CA LEU A 134 7.65 7.91 8.60
C LEU A 134 8.55 8.48 7.50
N LEU A 135 7.95 9.02 6.43
CA LEU A 135 8.69 9.45 5.25
C LEU A 135 8.32 10.88 4.87
N ASN A 136 9.26 11.53 4.21
CA ASN A 136 9.03 12.76 3.43
C ASN A 136 9.16 12.47 1.93
N ASN A 137 8.51 13.33 1.14
CA ASN A 137 8.61 13.30 -0.30
C ASN A 137 8.66 14.74 -0.84
N GLN A 138 8.75 14.89 -2.15
CA GLN A 138 8.74 16.18 -2.81
C GLN A 138 7.91 16.13 -4.07
N VAL A 139 7.05 17.13 -4.29
CA VAL A 139 6.30 17.24 -5.54
C VAL A 139 7.25 17.66 -6.66
N CYS A 140 7.15 17.00 -7.81
CA CYS A 140 7.90 17.30 -9.02
C CYS A 140 6.95 17.65 -10.16
N LEU A 141 7.29 18.70 -10.91
CA LEU A 141 6.74 18.94 -12.22
C LEU A 141 7.54 18.11 -13.23
N VAL A 142 6.84 17.27 -13.99
CA VAL A 142 7.46 16.36 -14.97
C VAL A 142 6.90 16.55 -16.36
N THR A 143 7.69 16.14 -17.35
CA THR A 143 7.28 16.01 -18.76
C THR A 143 7.79 14.68 -19.31
N TYR A 144 7.24 14.22 -20.44
CA TYR A 144 7.77 13.02 -21.08
C TYR A 144 9.10 13.29 -21.80
N LYS A 145 9.90 12.27 -21.94
CA LYS A 145 11.23 12.34 -22.56
C LYS A 145 11.16 12.91 -23.97
N ASN A 146 11.99 13.91 -24.25
CA ASN A 146 12.03 14.58 -25.56
C ASN A 146 10.71 15.28 -25.98
N SER A 147 9.91 15.73 -25.02
CA SER A 147 8.64 16.42 -25.27
C SER A 147 8.76 17.69 -26.09
N GLY A 148 9.92 18.37 -25.97
CA GLY A 148 10.11 19.68 -26.55
C GLY A 148 9.21 20.75 -25.92
N THR A 149 8.74 20.54 -24.69
CA THR A 149 7.88 21.48 -23.96
C THR A 149 8.54 22.87 -23.84
N ALA A 150 7.73 23.91 -23.91
CA ALA A 150 8.16 25.27 -23.63
C ALA A 150 8.14 25.63 -22.13
N VAL A 151 7.67 24.70 -21.29
CA VAL A 151 7.62 24.85 -19.84
C VAL A 151 9.01 24.66 -19.27
N THR A 152 9.49 25.62 -18.50
CA THR A 152 10.83 25.63 -17.89
C THR A 152 10.79 25.56 -16.36
N GLY A 153 9.59 25.67 -15.77
CA GLY A 153 9.37 25.58 -14.33
C GLY A 153 7.89 25.70 -13.99
N PHE A 154 7.57 25.59 -12.70
CA PHE A 154 6.20 25.63 -12.22
C PHE A 154 5.51 26.98 -12.51
N ALA A 155 6.29 28.06 -12.50
CA ALA A 155 5.78 29.42 -12.75
C ALA A 155 5.24 29.64 -14.19
N ASP A 156 5.59 28.79 -15.14
CA ASP A 156 5.18 28.94 -16.54
C ASP A 156 4.44 27.74 -17.14
N ILE A 157 3.81 26.92 -16.27
CA ILE A 157 3.03 25.74 -16.67
C ILE A 157 1.88 26.06 -17.64
N SER A 158 1.40 27.30 -17.66
CA SER A 158 0.41 27.79 -18.62
C SER A 158 0.87 27.76 -20.08
N LYS A 159 2.18 27.57 -20.35
CA LYS A 159 2.73 27.36 -21.69
C LYS A 159 2.50 25.96 -22.24
N ALA A 160 2.17 25.00 -21.38
CA ALA A 160 1.87 23.63 -21.82
C ALA A 160 0.54 23.57 -22.60
N LYS A 161 0.42 22.56 -23.44
CA LYS A 161 -0.83 22.28 -24.16
C LYS A 161 -1.88 21.68 -23.22
N ASN A 162 -1.46 20.76 -22.38
CA ASN A 162 -2.30 20.09 -21.41
C ASN A 162 -1.50 19.59 -20.22
N MET A 163 -2.18 19.36 -19.11
CA MET A 163 -1.60 18.89 -17.86
C MET A 163 -2.38 17.73 -17.27
N ALA A 164 -1.72 16.65 -16.93
CA ALA A 164 -2.27 15.63 -16.04
C ALA A 164 -2.19 16.12 -14.58
N LEU A 165 -3.33 16.19 -13.92
CA LEU A 165 -3.44 16.65 -12.55
C LEU A 165 -4.26 15.63 -11.73
N ALA A 166 -3.76 15.21 -10.61
CA ALA A 166 -4.53 14.36 -9.71
C ALA A 166 -5.73 15.13 -9.12
N ASP A 167 -6.85 14.42 -8.93
CA ASP A 167 -8.07 14.96 -8.34
C ASP A 167 -7.81 15.67 -6.99
N GLY A 168 -8.68 16.61 -6.61
CA GLY A 168 -8.56 17.39 -5.37
C GLY A 168 -8.64 16.55 -4.07
N THR A 169 -9.11 15.32 -4.14
CA THR A 169 -9.13 14.37 -3.02
C THR A 169 -7.83 13.57 -2.88
N VAL A 170 -6.99 13.62 -3.91
CA VAL A 170 -5.71 12.90 -3.97
C VAL A 170 -4.61 13.78 -3.37
N PRO A 171 -3.76 13.28 -2.45
CA PRO A 171 -2.75 14.11 -1.79
C PRO A 171 -1.85 14.91 -2.75
N VAL A 172 -1.27 14.32 -3.79
CA VAL A 172 -0.44 15.07 -4.75
C VAL A 172 -1.23 16.15 -5.47
N GLY A 173 -2.51 15.92 -5.75
CA GLY A 173 -3.42 16.92 -6.30
C GLY A 173 -3.68 18.06 -5.33
N GLN A 174 -3.78 17.76 -4.02
CA GLN A 174 -3.90 18.76 -2.95
C GLN A 174 -2.62 19.60 -2.84
N TYR A 175 -1.46 18.97 -2.75
CA TYR A 175 -0.17 19.68 -2.72
C TYR A 175 0.05 20.56 -3.94
N THR A 176 -0.36 20.10 -5.13
CA THR A 176 -0.27 20.91 -6.36
C THR A 176 -1.17 22.13 -6.28
N ARG A 177 -2.39 22.00 -5.79
CA ARG A 177 -3.33 23.11 -5.60
C ARG A 177 -2.82 24.11 -4.57
N VAL A 178 -2.26 23.61 -3.46
CA VAL A 178 -1.55 24.46 -2.47
C VAL A 178 -0.44 25.26 -3.13
N ALA A 179 0.39 24.60 -3.96
CA ALA A 179 1.47 25.29 -4.67
C ALA A 179 0.97 26.35 -5.66
N LEU A 180 -0.13 26.09 -6.37
CA LEU A 180 -0.78 27.06 -7.27
C LEU A 180 -1.28 28.29 -6.53
N VAL A 181 -1.87 28.13 -5.35
CA VAL A 181 -2.33 29.25 -4.51
C VAL A 181 -1.14 30.02 -3.93
N ASN A 182 -0.16 29.32 -3.35
CA ASN A 182 1.01 29.94 -2.72
C ASN A 182 1.87 30.71 -3.75
N SER A 183 1.92 30.23 -5.00
CA SER A 183 2.58 30.94 -6.12
C SER A 183 1.71 32.05 -6.72
N LYS A 184 0.48 32.27 -6.23
CA LYS A 184 -0.48 33.26 -6.72
C LYS A 184 -0.90 33.07 -8.18
N MET A 185 -0.81 31.84 -8.68
CA MET A 185 -1.25 31.47 -10.02
C MET A 185 -2.75 31.19 -10.09
N VAL A 186 -3.32 30.76 -8.96
CA VAL A 186 -4.75 30.46 -8.79
C VAL A 186 -5.24 31.11 -7.50
N GLU A 187 -6.40 31.72 -7.54
CA GLU A 187 -7.08 32.21 -6.34
C GLU A 187 -7.71 31.04 -5.58
N GLY A 188 -7.59 31.03 -4.24
CA GLY A 188 -8.16 29.99 -3.41
C GLY A 188 -7.64 30.01 -1.98
N ASP A 189 -8.13 29.08 -1.18
CA ASP A 189 -7.71 28.86 0.20
C ASP A 189 -6.77 27.63 0.24
N ALA A 190 -5.49 27.86 0.48
CA ALA A 190 -4.49 26.79 0.56
C ALA A 190 -4.77 25.78 1.68
N SER A 191 -5.60 26.13 2.67
CA SER A 191 -6.04 25.20 3.73
C SER A 191 -7.18 24.27 3.29
N LYS A 192 -7.78 24.54 2.12
CA LYS A 192 -8.89 23.78 1.53
C LYS A 192 -8.64 23.45 0.06
N PRO A 193 -7.51 22.80 -0.26
CA PRO A 193 -7.12 22.58 -1.65
C PRO A 193 -8.14 21.76 -2.44
N GLN A 194 -8.90 20.90 -1.79
CA GLN A 194 -9.97 20.10 -2.41
C GLN A 194 -11.11 20.93 -2.99
N ASP A 195 -11.30 22.18 -2.51
CA ASP A 195 -12.35 23.08 -2.97
C ASP A 195 -11.95 23.82 -4.27
N ILE A 196 -10.68 23.73 -4.70
CA ILE A 196 -10.17 24.35 -5.91
C ILE A 196 -10.40 23.41 -7.09
N SER A 197 -11.35 23.74 -7.96
CA SER A 197 -11.72 22.88 -9.08
C SER A 197 -10.71 22.93 -10.23
N ASP A 198 -10.66 21.86 -11.03
CA ASP A 198 -9.85 21.80 -12.25
C ASP A 198 -10.26 22.90 -13.25
N SER A 199 -11.54 23.26 -13.26
CA SER A 199 -12.07 24.35 -14.09
C SER A 199 -11.51 25.73 -13.67
N ASP A 200 -11.41 25.97 -12.36
CA ASP A 200 -10.85 27.23 -11.85
C ASP A 200 -9.35 27.32 -12.16
N ILE A 201 -8.63 26.19 -12.01
CA ILE A 201 -7.21 26.08 -12.37
C ILE A 201 -7.03 26.35 -13.87
N SER A 202 -7.78 25.67 -14.72
CA SER A 202 -7.74 25.85 -16.17
C SER A 202 -7.96 27.31 -16.56
N LYS A 203 -9.00 27.93 -16.01
CA LYS A 203 -9.35 29.34 -16.28
C LYS A 203 -8.24 30.29 -15.84
N ALA A 204 -7.69 30.11 -14.63
CA ALA A 204 -6.62 30.93 -14.09
C ALA A 204 -5.31 30.80 -14.90
N LEU A 205 -5.07 29.65 -15.50
CA LEU A 205 -3.92 29.35 -16.33
C LEU A 205 -4.16 29.61 -17.83
N GLY A 206 -5.11 30.49 -18.17
CA GLY A 206 -5.35 30.91 -19.56
C GLY A 206 -6.04 29.86 -20.43
N GLY A 207 -6.74 28.93 -19.86
CA GLY A 207 -7.45 27.84 -20.56
C GLY A 207 -6.58 26.59 -20.76
N LEU A 208 -5.55 26.40 -19.94
CA LEU A 208 -4.76 25.14 -19.93
C LEU A 208 -5.71 23.95 -19.76
N GLU A 209 -5.65 23.01 -20.68
CA GLU A 209 -6.44 21.77 -20.58
C GLU A 209 -5.94 20.92 -19.40
N ILE A 210 -6.84 20.64 -18.45
CA ILE A 210 -6.55 19.81 -17.28
C ILE A 210 -7.21 18.44 -17.47
N ASN A 211 -6.42 17.37 -17.43
CA ASN A 211 -6.89 16.00 -17.44
C ASN A 211 -6.81 15.42 -16.04
N SER A 212 -7.96 15.26 -15.40
CA SER A 212 -8.07 14.77 -14.02
C SER A 212 -7.68 13.30 -13.93
N CYS A 213 -6.89 12.95 -12.92
CA CYS A 213 -6.38 11.61 -12.66
C CYS A 213 -6.78 11.13 -11.28
N ALA A 214 -7.20 9.86 -11.18
CA ALA A 214 -7.66 9.25 -9.94
C ALA A 214 -6.57 9.04 -8.88
N ASN A 215 -5.31 8.95 -9.29
CA ASN A 215 -4.15 8.81 -8.40
C ASN A 215 -2.86 9.25 -9.11
N VAL A 216 -1.76 9.34 -8.35
CA VAL A 216 -0.47 9.80 -8.87
C VAL A 216 0.12 8.86 -9.94
N GLY A 217 -0.12 7.54 -9.82
CA GLY A 217 0.33 6.58 -10.83
C GLY A 217 -0.32 6.82 -12.19
N ALA A 218 -1.61 7.23 -12.22
CA ALA A 218 -2.29 7.64 -13.44
C ALA A 218 -1.68 8.91 -14.04
N VAL A 219 -1.30 9.89 -13.21
CA VAL A 219 -0.57 11.09 -13.69
C VAL A 219 0.76 10.70 -14.33
N ALA A 220 1.58 9.91 -13.63
CA ALA A 220 2.88 9.47 -14.11
C ALA A 220 2.77 8.73 -15.46
N SER A 221 1.80 7.82 -15.57
CA SER A 221 1.55 7.09 -16.82
C SER A 221 1.09 8.00 -17.94
N ALA A 222 0.13 8.92 -17.68
CA ALA A 222 -0.40 9.84 -18.70
C ALA A 222 0.68 10.75 -19.30
N VAL A 223 1.63 11.20 -18.46
CA VAL A 223 2.77 11.99 -18.94
C VAL A 223 3.80 11.09 -19.63
N ALA A 224 4.17 9.95 -19.04
CA ALA A 224 5.19 9.05 -19.61
C ALA A 224 4.81 8.47 -20.98
N GLU A 225 3.50 8.36 -21.26
CA GLU A 225 2.95 7.91 -22.54
C GLU A 225 2.71 9.06 -23.52
N GLY A 226 2.97 10.30 -23.11
CA GLY A 226 2.79 11.49 -23.95
C GLY A 226 1.33 11.89 -24.16
N ALA A 227 0.39 11.31 -23.40
CA ALA A 227 -1.02 11.74 -23.42
C ALA A 227 -1.18 13.16 -22.86
N ASN A 228 -0.32 13.52 -21.89
CA ASN A 228 -0.23 14.87 -21.35
C ASN A 228 1.22 15.39 -21.47
N GLU A 229 1.32 16.69 -21.76
CA GLU A 229 2.62 17.33 -21.93
C GLU A 229 3.37 17.44 -20.61
N ILE A 230 2.66 17.82 -19.56
CA ILE A 230 3.21 17.95 -18.20
C ILE A 230 2.29 17.29 -17.16
N GLY A 231 2.81 17.09 -15.98
CA GLY A 231 2.04 16.68 -14.81
C GLY A 231 2.80 16.86 -13.52
N THR A 232 2.12 16.72 -12.38
CA THR A 232 2.74 16.78 -11.06
C THR A 232 2.67 15.41 -10.40
N VAL A 233 3.84 14.91 -10.02
CA VAL A 233 4.05 13.63 -9.35
C VAL A 233 4.92 13.82 -8.12
N TYR A 234 5.09 12.80 -7.30
CA TYR A 234 6.14 12.83 -6.28
C TYR A 234 7.50 12.44 -6.87
N TYR A 235 8.57 12.84 -6.20
CA TYR A 235 9.92 12.44 -6.60
C TYR A 235 10.08 10.92 -6.59
N SER A 236 9.48 10.24 -5.64
CA SER A 236 9.45 8.77 -5.62
C SER A 236 8.80 8.13 -6.85
N ASP A 237 7.78 8.77 -7.45
CA ASP A 237 7.12 8.25 -8.64
C ASP A 237 7.98 8.35 -9.91
N THR A 238 9.11 9.06 -9.85
CA THR A 238 10.07 9.11 -10.98
C THR A 238 10.98 7.90 -11.01
N PHE A 239 11.09 7.13 -9.93
CA PHE A 239 11.86 5.89 -9.89
C PHE A 239 11.29 4.87 -10.88
N GLY A 240 12.16 4.34 -11.73
CA GLY A 240 11.77 3.42 -12.82
C GLY A 240 11.18 4.11 -14.06
N TYR A 241 11.08 5.44 -14.05
CA TYR A 241 10.64 6.24 -15.20
C TYR A 241 11.74 7.11 -15.83
N GLU A 242 12.99 6.94 -15.42
CA GLU A 242 14.13 7.79 -15.82
C GLU A 242 14.32 7.87 -17.35
N ASN A 243 13.90 6.81 -18.05
CA ASN A 243 13.95 6.73 -19.52
C ASN A 243 12.70 7.29 -20.22
N ARG A 244 11.65 7.63 -19.48
CA ARG A 244 10.35 8.08 -20.02
C ARG A 244 9.93 9.46 -19.54
N LEU A 245 10.40 9.89 -18.36
CA LEU A 245 10.11 11.20 -17.78
C LEU A 245 11.37 12.03 -17.62
N ASP A 246 11.22 13.33 -17.80
CA ASP A 246 12.14 14.37 -17.38
C ASP A 246 11.53 15.18 -16.25
N ILE A 247 12.28 15.42 -15.18
CA ILE A 247 11.88 16.34 -14.12
C ILE A 247 12.22 17.76 -14.59
N ILE A 248 11.19 18.60 -14.74
CA ILE A 248 11.37 20.02 -15.05
C ILE A 248 11.80 20.78 -13.79
N GLU A 249 11.07 20.54 -12.68
CA GLU A 249 11.34 21.21 -11.40
C GLU A 249 10.90 20.32 -10.24
N LYS A 250 11.67 20.31 -9.15
CA LYS A 250 11.24 19.83 -7.84
C LYS A 250 10.71 21.03 -7.07
N LEU A 251 9.41 21.00 -6.72
CA LEU A 251 8.78 22.12 -6.06
C LEU A 251 9.31 22.26 -4.62
N PRO A 252 9.70 23.45 -4.19
CA PRO A 252 10.16 23.65 -2.82
C PRO A 252 8.99 23.55 -1.83
N ASN A 253 9.27 23.08 -0.61
CA ASN A 253 8.27 22.96 0.46
C ASN A 253 7.64 24.32 0.84
N SER A 254 8.28 25.43 0.53
CA SER A 254 7.68 26.77 0.69
C SER A 254 6.44 26.99 -0.19
N LEU A 255 6.27 26.20 -1.26
CA LEU A 255 5.08 26.22 -2.11
C LEU A 255 4.07 25.14 -1.72
N THR A 256 4.53 23.93 -1.47
CA THR A 256 3.65 22.75 -1.24
C THR A 256 3.28 22.52 0.22
N GLY A 257 4.06 23.06 1.17
CA GLY A 257 4.18 22.53 2.52
C GLY A 257 5.03 21.25 2.53
N ASP A 258 5.21 20.67 3.72
CA ASP A 258 5.91 19.40 3.88
C ASP A 258 5.03 18.25 3.39
N VAL A 259 5.62 17.41 2.54
CA VAL A 259 4.94 16.22 2.00
C VAL A 259 5.28 15.04 2.90
N ILE A 260 4.43 14.82 3.90
CA ILE A 260 4.62 13.80 4.94
C ILE A 260 3.77 12.57 4.63
N TYR A 261 4.36 11.40 4.83
CA TYR A 261 3.72 10.10 4.70
C TYR A 261 3.56 9.46 6.09
N PRO A 262 2.41 9.66 6.73
CA PRO A 262 2.10 8.99 7.99
C PRO A 262 1.67 7.56 7.76
N ILE A 263 2.11 6.68 8.67
CA ILE A 263 1.66 5.29 8.77
C ILE A 263 1.07 5.04 10.14
N ALA A 264 0.07 4.17 10.22
CA ALA A 264 -0.50 3.72 11.50
C ALA A 264 -1.14 2.34 11.37
N ALA A 265 -1.18 1.61 12.49
CA ALA A 265 -2.03 0.42 12.61
C ALA A 265 -3.48 0.85 12.83
N LEU A 266 -4.38 0.11 12.19
CA LEU A 266 -5.82 0.27 12.34
C LEU A 266 -6.42 -0.96 13.01
N LYS A 267 -7.49 -0.77 13.77
CA LYS A 267 -8.32 -1.84 14.29
C LYS A 267 -9.78 -1.58 13.95
N GLY A 268 -10.46 -2.61 13.51
CA GLY A 268 -11.90 -2.66 13.31
C GLY A 268 -12.48 -3.88 14.03
N ASP A 269 -13.80 -4.08 13.92
CA ASP A 269 -14.54 -5.15 14.61
C ASP A 269 -14.02 -6.55 14.28
N SER A 270 -13.43 -6.76 13.09
CA SER A 270 -12.90 -8.05 12.62
C SER A 270 -11.38 -8.20 12.83
N THR A 271 -10.71 -7.21 13.43
CA THR A 271 -9.25 -7.27 13.66
C THR A 271 -8.94 -8.18 14.85
N THR A 272 -8.13 -9.21 14.62
CA THR A 272 -7.67 -10.13 15.67
C THR A 272 -6.48 -9.54 16.44
N SER A 273 -6.18 -10.12 17.62
CA SER A 273 -4.99 -9.75 18.41
C SER A 273 -3.69 -10.01 17.64
N ASP A 274 -3.62 -11.12 16.92
CA ASP A 274 -2.43 -11.53 16.19
C ASP A 274 -2.16 -10.62 14.99
N GLU A 275 -3.20 -10.23 14.25
CA GLU A 275 -3.10 -9.22 13.19
C GLU A 275 -2.64 -7.86 13.72
N LEU A 276 -3.16 -7.45 14.88
CA LEU A 276 -2.77 -6.18 15.49
C LEU A 276 -1.31 -6.18 15.94
N GLU A 277 -0.84 -7.29 16.50
CA GLU A 277 0.56 -7.42 16.90
C GLU A 277 1.47 -7.45 15.68
N ALA A 278 1.15 -8.26 14.66
CA ALA A 278 1.90 -8.29 13.41
C ALA A 278 1.95 -6.91 12.72
N ALA A 279 0.85 -6.14 12.76
CA ALA A 279 0.83 -4.79 12.22
C ALA A 279 1.82 -3.85 12.94
N LYS A 280 1.89 -3.93 14.27
CA LYS A 280 2.85 -3.13 15.06
C LYS A 280 4.29 -3.56 14.81
N GLU A 281 4.55 -4.86 14.75
CA GLU A 281 5.87 -5.40 14.44
C GLU A 281 6.33 -4.97 13.05
N PHE A 282 5.45 -5.03 12.05
CA PHE A 282 5.77 -4.57 10.71
C PHE A 282 6.02 -3.06 10.65
N ILE A 283 5.23 -2.23 11.35
CA ILE A 283 5.49 -0.78 11.46
C ILE A 283 6.84 -0.51 12.14
N ALA A 284 7.22 -1.31 13.15
CA ALA A 284 8.53 -1.18 13.76
C ALA A 284 9.67 -1.59 12.81
N TYR A 285 9.48 -2.66 12.02
CA TYR A 285 10.43 -3.06 10.99
C TYR A 285 10.64 -1.97 9.94
N LEU A 286 9.56 -1.28 9.51
CA LEU A 286 9.67 -0.18 8.55
C LEU A 286 10.56 0.98 9.03
N GLN A 287 10.84 1.06 10.34
CA GLN A 287 11.72 2.06 10.95
C GLN A 287 13.17 1.58 11.12
N THR A 288 13.51 0.38 10.66
CA THR A 288 14.88 -0.13 10.68
C THR A 288 15.72 0.47 9.55
N ASP A 289 17.04 0.51 9.73
CA ASP A 289 17.99 0.98 8.70
C ASP A 289 17.84 0.19 7.39
N GLU A 290 17.51 -1.09 7.47
CA GLU A 290 17.27 -1.94 6.30
C GLU A 290 16.10 -1.44 5.47
N ALA A 291 14.92 -1.28 6.10
CA ALA A 291 13.73 -0.78 5.41
C ALA A 291 13.91 0.66 4.93
N MET A 292 14.55 1.52 5.74
CA MET A 292 14.83 2.91 5.39
C MET A 292 15.73 3.01 4.16
N SER A 293 16.74 2.15 4.01
CA SER A 293 17.60 2.12 2.82
C SER A 293 16.82 1.78 1.55
N VAL A 294 15.77 0.96 1.65
CA VAL A 294 14.90 0.65 0.52
C VAL A 294 14.04 1.87 0.16
N PHE A 295 13.49 2.59 1.15
CA PHE A 295 12.75 3.82 0.88
C PHE A 295 13.62 4.88 0.17
N GLU A 296 14.86 5.09 0.62
CA GLU A 296 15.80 6.02 0.00
C GLU A 296 16.15 5.63 -1.44
N LYS A 297 16.33 4.34 -1.73
CA LYS A 297 16.50 3.81 -3.09
C LYS A 297 15.35 4.23 -4.01
N TYR A 298 14.13 4.29 -3.49
CA TYR A 298 12.94 4.73 -4.23
C TYR A 298 12.70 6.25 -4.14
N HIS A 299 13.72 7.03 -3.81
CA HIS A 299 13.71 8.49 -3.76
C HIS A 299 12.84 9.11 -2.66
N PHE A 300 12.43 8.35 -1.65
CA PHE A 300 11.86 8.94 -0.44
C PHE A 300 12.97 9.53 0.44
N SER A 301 12.63 10.53 1.23
CA SER A 301 13.46 10.99 2.34
C SER A 301 12.88 10.43 3.63
N VAL A 302 13.74 9.87 4.48
CA VAL A 302 13.32 9.31 5.76
C VAL A 302 13.33 10.36 6.86
N ASN A 303 12.34 10.34 7.75
CA ASN A 303 12.33 11.16 8.95
C ASN A 303 13.17 10.45 10.02
N ALA A 304 14.35 11.02 10.32
CA ALA A 304 15.25 10.52 11.36
C ALA A 304 14.77 10.94 12.76
#